data_f50b443f5de972649c3001d9d7633874
#
_entry.id   f50b443f5de972649c3001d9d7633874
#
_cell.length_a   1.000
_cell.length_b   1.000
_cell.length_c   1.000
_cell.angle_alpha   90.00
_cell.angle_beta   90.00
_cell.angle_gamma   90.00
#
_symmetry.space_group_name_H-M   'P 1'
#
loop_
_entity.id
_entity.type
_entity.pdbx_description
1 polymer ?
#
loop_
_entity_poly.entity_id
_entity_poly.type
_entity_poly.pdbx_seq_one_letter_code
_entity_poly.pdbx_strand_id
1 'polypeptide(L)'
;TTWVFRIAVNHLKDYKKHMFAQFPLSFEFYGDDIQNARTEDVPDLTQNVEQAILAEELKLSCTNVMLQCLDTESRCIFILGTMFHVDSRVAGDILGITPEAYRQRLSRARKKMADFLKEYCGEYGKGNCRCADRVNYAIQSHRINPARLYFQPAAPAQVILDVKEAMEEIDDLSQEFSFCGTYQSPENLK
;
A
#
# COMPACT_ATOMS: atom_id res chain seq x y z
N THR A 1 7.44 21.79 6.83
CA THR A 1 7.17 20.40 6.37
C THR A 1 6.22 19.69 7.32
N THR A 2 6.49 19.64 8.62
CA THR A 2 5.65 19.03 9.67
C THR A 2 4.22 19.57 9.66
N TRP A 3 4.05 20.85 9.44
CA TRP A 3 2.74 21.52 9.36
C TRP A 3 1.88 21.00 8.19
N VAL A 4 2.46 20.80 7.01
CA VAL A 4 1.76 20.26 5.82
C VAL A 4 1.27 18.84 6.10
N PHE A 5 2.13 17.98 6.66
CA PHE A 5 1.72 16.62 7.05
C PHE A 5 0.60 16.64 8.10
N ARG A 6 0.64 17.52 9.07
CA ARG A 6 -0.41 17.66 10.08
C ARG A 6 -1.75 18.05 9.45
N ILE A 7 -1.77 19.01 8.51
CA ILE A 7 -2.98 19.37 7.77
C ILE A 7 -3.50 18.17 6.98
N ALA A 8 -2.64 17.51 6.21
CA ALA A 8 -3.04 16.37 5.40
C ALA A 8 -3.62 15.24 6.25
N VAL A 9 -2.97 14.88 7.36
CA VAL A 9 -3.46 13.85 8.29
C VAL A 9 -4.81 14.22 8.91
N ASN A 10 -4.98 15.46 9.34
CA ASN A 10 -6.25 15.90 9.91
C ASN A 10 -7.36 15.89 8.86
N HIS A 11 -7.08 16.38 7.65
CA HIS A 11 -8.04 16.36 6.55
C HIS A 11 -8.45 14.92 6.19
N LEU A 12 -7.50 13.99 6.10
CA LEU A 12 -7.79 12.57 5.83
C LEU A 12 -8.62 11.91 6.94
N LYS A 13 -8.34 12.24 8.21
CA LYS A 13 -9.14 11.76 9.35
C LYS A 13 -10.60 12.23 9.27
N ASP A 14 -10.81 13.50 8.94
CA ASP A 14 -12.15 14.08 8.87
C ASP A 14 -12.90 13.61 7.62
N TYR A 15 -12.24 13.54 6.48
CA TYR A 15 -12.83 13.02 5.25
C TYR A 15 -13.35 11.59 5.41
N LYS A 16 -12.61 10.74 6.11
CA LYS A 16 -12.99 9.34 6.32
C LYS A 16 -14.21 9.16 7.23
N LYS A 17 -14.45 10.06 8.18
CA LYS A 17 -15.65 10.02 9.03
C LYS A 17 -16.93 10.12 8.20
N HIS A 18 -16.87 10.77 7.05
CA HIS A 18 -18.05 11.02 6.21
C HIS A 18 -18.27 9.98 5.11
N MET A 19 -17.22 9.36 4.56
CA MET A 19 -17.33 8.53 3.35
C MET A 19 -17.36 7.02 3.54
N PHE A 20 -16.74 6.47 4.58
CA PHE A 20 -16.48 5.03 4.67
C PHE A 20 -17.05 4.33 5.92
N ALA A 21 -18.02 4.94 6.60
CA ALA A 21 -18.61 4.35 7.80
C ALA A 21 -19.46 3.10 7.53
N GLN A 22 -19.83 2.84 6.28
CA GLN A 22 -20.83 1.80 5.97
C GLN A 22 -20.24 0.40 5.72
N PHE A 23 -19.00 0.28 5.25
CA PHE A 23 -18.34 -1.02 5.00
C PHE A 23 -16.83 -0.96 5.31
N PRO A 24 -16.43 -1.23 6.55
CA PRO A 24 -15.01 -1.28 6.88
C PRO A 24 -14.37 -2.49 6.19
N LEU A 25 -13.41 -2.23 5.31
CA LEU A 25 -12.57 -3.27 4.75
C LEU A 25 -11.67 -3.84 5.86
N SER A 26 -11.57 -5.17 5.96
CA SER A 26 -10.73 -5.85 6.94
C SER A 26 -9.78 -6.84 6.26
N PHE A 27 -8.69 -7.18 6.94
CA PHE A 27 -7.77 -8.21 6.45
C PHE A 27 -8.44 -9.58 6.31
N GLU A 28 -9.37 -9.92 7.19
CA GLU A 28 -10.18 -11.16 7.13
C GLU A 28 -11.01 -11.17 5.85
N PHE A 29 -11.82 -10.13 5.64
CA PHE A 29 -12.64 -10.02 4.43
C PHE A 29 -11.79 -10.09 3.15
N TYR A 30 -10.63 -9.40 3.14
CA TYR A 30 -9.76 -9.40 1.98
C TYR A 30 -9.05 -10.75 1.77
N GLY A 31 -8.69 -11.43 2.86
CA GLY A 31 -8.15 -12.79 2.81
C GLY A 31 -9.16 -13.79 2.26
N ASP A 32 -10.40 -13.74 2.74
CA ASP A 32 -11.50 -14.56 2.24
C ASP A 32 -11.76 -14.32 0.76
N ASP A 33 -11.75 -13.07 0.31
CA ASP A 33 -11.90 -12.74 -1.10
C ASP A 33 -10.75 -13.33 -1.95
N ILE A 34 -9.51 -13.28 -1.46
CA ILE A 34 -8.37 -13.90 -2.14
C ILE A 34 -8.53 -15.43 -2.21
N GLN A 35 -8.98 -16.07 -1.13
CA GLN A 35 -9.13 -17.53 -1.09
C GLN A 35 -10.30 -18.03 -1.94
N ASN A 36 -11.42 -17.31 -1.91
CA ASN A 36 -12.65 -17.74 -2.58
C ASN A 36 -12.80 -17.20 -4.00
N ALA A 37 -11.93 -16.29 -4.43
CA ALA A 37 -11.97 -15.76 -5.79
C ALA A 37 -11.69 -16.88 -6.80
N ARG A 38 -12.69 -17.18 -7.61
CA ARG A 38 -12.55 -18.12 -8.73
C ARG A 38 -11.80 -17.43 -9.87
N THR A 39 -10.68 -18.02 -10.27
CA THR A 39 -9.91 -17.58 -11.45
C THR A 39 -10.17 -18.46 -12.67
N GLU A 40 -10.84 -19.59 -12.45
CA GLU A 40 -11.25 -20.54 -13.49
C GLU A 40 -12.46 -19.95 -14.24
N ASP A 41 -12.48 -20.06 -15.55
CA ASP A 41 -13.54 -19.58 -16.44
C ASP A 41 -13.71 -18.05 -16.55
N VAL A 42 -12.76 -17.25 -16.09
CA VAL A 42 -12.78 -15.82 -16.36
C VAL A 42 -12.24 -15.55 -17.77
N PRO A 43 -13.02 -14.90 -18.66
CA PRO A 43 -12.55 -14.58 -20.00
C PRO A 43 -11.34 -13.64 -19.97
N ASP A 44 -10.60 -13.58 -21.07
CA ASP A 44 -9.53 -12.59 -21.21
C ASP A 44 -10.14 -11.18 -21.30
N LEU A 45 -9.83 -10.37 -20.28
CA LEU A 45 -10.30 -8.99 -20.13
C LEU A 45 -9.17 -7.98 -20.28
N THR A 46 -7.97 -8.41 -20.68
CA THR A 46 -6.76 -7.57 -20.70
C THR A 46 -6.80 -6.43 -21.72
N GLN A 47 -7.70 -6.47 -22.69
CA GLN A 47 -7.85 -5.47 -23.76
C GLN A 47 -6.53 -5.24 -24.55
N ASN A 48 -5.76 -6.30 -24.76
CA ASN A 48 -4.44 -6.31 -25.38
C ASN A 48 -3.34 -5.54 -24.58
N VAL A 49 -3.58 -5.19 -23.33
CA VAL A 49 -2.52 -4.72 -22.43
C VAL A 49 -1.70 -5.91 -21.97
N GLU A 50 -0.39 -5.77 -21.95
CA GLU A 50 0.51 -6.83 -21.55
C GLU A 50 0.21 -7.28 -20.11
N GLN A 51 0.07 -8.58 -19.92
CA GLN A 51 -0.31 -9.18 -18.62
C GLN A 51 0.67 -8.80 -17.49
N ALA A 52 1.97 -8.67 -17.81
CA ALA A 52 2.97 -8.24 -16.85
C ALA A 52 2.69 -6.83 -16.29
N ILE A 53 2.31 -5.89 -17.16
CA ILE A 53 1.94 -4.53 -16.77
C ILE A 53 0.71 -4.54 -15.85
N LEU A 54 -0.30 -5.33 -16.20
CA LEU A 54 -1.50 -5.45 -15.37
C LEU A 54 -1.23 -6.15 -14.04
N ALA A 55 -0.30 -7.10 -13.99
CA ALA A 55 0.11 -7.74 -12.75
C ALA A 55 0.81 -6.74 -11.81
N GLU A 56 1.66 -5.86 -12.33
CA GLU A 56 2.29 -4.79 -11.53
C GLU A 56 1.24 -3.77 -11.04
N GLU A 57 0.32 -3.35 -11.90
CA GLU A 57 -0.82 -2.51 -11.49
C GLU A 57 -1.62 -3.17 -10.36
N LEU A 58 -1.86 -4.48 -10.45
CA LEU A 58 -2.55 -5.24 -9.42
C LEU A 58 -1.77 -5.31 -8.11
N LYS A 59 -0.44 -5.43 -8.11
CA LYS A 59 0.39 -5.38 -6.90
C LYS A 59 0.20 -4.08 -6.14
N LEU A 60 0.23 -2.96 -6.84
CA LEU A 60 0.03 -1.64 -6.24
C LEU A 60 -1.41 -1.47 -5.75
N SER A 61 -2.40 -1.94 -6.51
CA SER A 61 -3.79 -1.99 -6.07
C SER A 61 -3.96 -2.84 -4.80
N CYS A 62 -3.32 -4.01 -4.73
CA CYS A 62 -3.33 -4.88 -3.55
C CYS A 62 -2.76 -4.16 -2.32
N THR A 63 -1.63 -3.47 -2.46
CA THR A 63 -1.03 -2.67 -1.39
C THR A 63 -2.00 -1.59 -0.90
N ASN A 64 -2.69 -0.91 -1.81
CA ASN A 64 -3.69 0.09 -1.46
C ASN A 64 -4.87 -0.53 -0.69
N VAL A 65 -5.35 -1.71 -1.09
CA VAL A 65 -6.40 -2.43 -0.37
C VAL A 65 -5.93 -2.81 1.04
N MET A 66 -4.73 -3.36 1.19
CA MET A 66 -4.17 -3.68 2.51
C MET A 66 -4.05 -2.45 3.41
N LEU A 67 -3.63 -1.30 2.86
CA LEU A 67 -3.63 -0.04 3.61
C LEU A 67 -5.03 0.35 4.08
N GLN A 68 -6.06 0.05 3.29
CA GLN A 68 -7.44 0.31 3.68
C GLN A 68 -7.96 -0.65 4.77
N CYS A 69 -7.38 -1.84 4.90
CA CYS A 69 -7.67 -2.77 6.00
C CYS A 69 -7.13 -2.30 7.36
N LEU A 70 -6.16 -1.39 7.37
CA LEU A 70 -5.70 -0.74 8.59
C LEU A 70 -6.73 0.33 9.03
N ASP A 71 -6.90 0.48 10.34
CA ASP A 71 -7.61 1.65 10.87
C ASP A 71 -6.90 2.96 10.46
N THR A 72 -7.62 4.07 10.53
CA THR A 72 -7.13 5.35 10.02
C THR A 72 -5.80 5.79 10.67
N GLU A 73 -5.66 5.57 11.98
CA GLU A 73 -4.46 5.97 12.70
C GLU A 73 -3.28 5.07 12.33
N SER A 74 -3.46 3.76 12.34
CA SER A 74 -2.45 2.78 11.92
C SER A 74 -1.99 3.00 10.48
N ARG A 75 -2.92 3.35 9.58
CA ARG A 75 -2.61 3.68 8.19
C ARG A 75 -1.75 4.93 8.08
N CYS A 76 -2.11 6.02 8.77
CA CYS A 76 -1.27 7.23 8.80
C CYS A 76 0.13 6.93 9.35
N ILE A 77 0.22 6.15 10.41
CA ILE A 77 1.49 5.74 11.02
C ILE A 77 2.33 4.91 10.04
N PHE A 78 1.69 3.95 9.36
CA PHE A 78 2.36 3.11 8.36
C PHE A 78 2.89 3.94 7.19
N ILE A 79 2.08 4.82 6.62
CA ILE A 79 2.47 5.70 5.52
C ILE A 79 3.62 6.61 5.93
N LEU A 80 3.54 7.28 7.08
CA LEU A 80 4.61 8.16 7.55
C LEU A 80 5.91 7.39 7.82
N GLY A 81 5.82 6.21 8.42
CA GLY A 81 7.00 5.48 8.86
C GLY A 81 7.58 4.51 7.84
N THR A 82 6.78 3.97 6.93
CA THR A 82 7.23 2.98 5.95
C THR A 82 7.44 3.60 4.58
N MET A 83 6.52 4.46 4.13
CA MET A 83 6.61 5.05 2.79
C MET A 83 7.42 6.35 2.78
N PHE A 84 7.30 7.18 3.82
CA PHE A 84 7.99 8.48 3.88
C PHE A 84 9.18 8.49 4.84
N HIS A 85 9.48 7.41 5.55
CA HIS A 85 10.59 7.28 6.51
C HIS A 85 10.71 8.45 7.50
N VAL A 86 9.56 8.99 7.92
CA VAL A 86 9.53 10.12 8.86
C VAL A 86 10.05 9.66 10.23
N ASP A 87 11.01 10.43 10.77
CA ASP A 87 11.56 10.15 12.10
C ASP A 87 10.46 10.12 13.17
N SER A 88 10.64 9.24 14.17
CA SER A 88 9.62 8.98 15.18
C SER A 88 9.26 10.18 16.05
N ARG A 89 10.17 11.14 16.25
CA ARG A 89 9.90 12.37 16.99
C ARG A 89 9.00 13.29 16.13
N VAL A 90 9.38 13.48 14.87
CA VAL A 90 8.60 14.29 13.91
C VAL A 90 7.23 13.67 13.66
N ALA A 91 7.16 12.36 13.46
CA ALA A 91 5.90 11.65 13.29
C ALA A 91 5.01 11.73 14.55
N GLY A 92 5.61 11.61 15.73
CA GLY A 92 4.93 11.80 17.01
C GLY A 92 4.30 13.18 17.13
N ASP A 93 5.03 14.24 16.79
CA ASP A 93 4.55 15.63 16.79
C ASP A 93 3.40 15.83 15.78
N ILE A 94 3.50 15.23 14.57
CA ILE A 94 2.43 15.31 13.56
C ILE A 94 1.14 14.66 14.05
N LEU A 95 1.26 13.51 14.72
CA LEU A 95 0.13 12.68 15.14
C LEU A 95 -0.38 13.00 16.55
N GLY A 96 0.35 13.80 17.33
CA GLY A 96 0.05 14.12 18.73
C GLY A 96 0.24 12.93 19.67
N ILE A 97 1.24 12.09 19.44
CA ILE A 97 1.58 10.91 20.25
C ILE A 97 3.07 10.91 20.58
N THR A 98 3.46 10.13 21.61
CA THR A 98 4.88 10.02 21.95
C THR A 98 5.65 9.22 20.87
N PRO A 99 6.96 9.47 20.70
CA PRO A 99 7.80 8.71 19.78
C PRO A 99 7.78 7.20 20.06
N GLU A 100 7.71 6.81 21.35
CA GLU A 100 7.61 5.41 21.78
C GLU A 100 6.30 4.78 21.31
N ALA A 101 5.17 5.47 21.53
CA ALA A 101 3.85 5.01 21.09
C ALA A 101 3.81 4.89 19.57
N TYR A 102 4.41 5.85 18.85
CA TYR A 102 4.53 5.79 17.40
C TYR A 102 5.30 4.54 16.94
N ARG A 103 6.51 4.28 17.48
CA ARG A 103 7.30 3.11 17.11
C ARG A 103 6.57 1.79 17.37
N GLN A 104 5.91 1.67 18.52
CA GLN A 104 5.14 0.47 18.86
C GLN A 104 3.95 0.25 17.88
N ARG A 105 3.23 1.31 17.54
CA ARG A 105 2.11 1.23 16.62
C ARG A 105 2.56 0.95 15.19
N LEU A 106 3.67 1.55 14.75
CA LEU A 106 4.28 1.27 13.45
C LEU A 106 4.70 -0.20 13.34
N SER A 107 5.37 -0.73 14.36
CA SER A 107 5.74 -2.15 14.41
C SER A 107 4.52 -3.07 14.30
N ARG A 108 3.42 -2.75 15.00
CA ARG A 108 2.17 -3.54 14.91
C ARG A 108 1.53 -3.44 13.52
N ALA A 109 1.52 -2.26 12.92
CA ALA A 109 0.96 -2.06 11.58
C ALA A 109 1.78 -2.83 10.53
N ARG A 110 3.10 -2.77 10.59
CA ARG A 110 4.01 -3.55 9.74
C ARG A 110 3.78 -5.05 9.91
N LYS A 111 3.67 -5.51 11.16
CA LYS A 111 3.41 -6.93 11.44
C LYS A 111 2.09 -7.40 10.81
N LYS A 112 1.01 -6.64 10.93
CA LYS A 112 -0.28 -6.99 10.31
C LYS A 112 -0.17 -7.14 8.80
N MET A 113 0.53 -6.21 8.14
CA MET A 113 0.76 -6.27 6.69
C MET A 113 1.61 -7.48 6.31
N ALA A 114 2.70 -7.73 7.03
CA ALA A 114 3.60 -8.86 6.78
C ALA A 114 2.90 -10.21 7.03
N ASP A 115 2.15 -10.34 8.12
CA ASP A 115 1.41 -11.56 8.43
C ASP A 115 0.41 -11.89 7.31
N PHE A 116 -0.33 -10.88 6.83
CA PHE A 116 -1.24 -11.05 5.71
C PHE A 116 -0.53 -11.49 4.42
N LEU A 117 0.57 -10.85 4.08
CA LEU A 117 1.35 -11.21 2.89
C LEU A 117 1.92 -12.64 3.01
N LYS A 118 2.43 -13.03 4.17
CA LYS A 118 2.94 -14.40 4.41
C LYS A 118 1.87 -15.46 4.23
N GLU A 119 0.64 -15.16 4.62
CA GLU A 119 -0.48 -16.11 4.56
C GLU A 119 -1.07 -16.22 3.16
N TYR A 120 -1.33 -15.09 2.49
CA TYR A 120 -2.14 -15.07 1.27
C TYR A 120 -1.32 -14.87 -0.02
N CYS A 121 -0.18 -14.18 0.02
CA CYS A 121 0.58 -13.81 -1.16
C CYS A 121 1.57 -14.92 -1.57
N GLY A 122 1.47 -15.40 -2.80
CA GLY A 122 2.40 -16.37 -3.37
C GLY A 122 3.68 -15.76 -3.94
N GLU A 123 3.71 -14.44 -4.11
CA GLU A 123 4.91 -13.71 -4.52
C GLU A 123 5.84 -13.43 -3.33
N TYR A 124 5.26 -13.25 -2.14
CA TYR A 124 5.98 -12.89 -0.92
C TYR A 124 6.10 -14.06 0.08
N GLY A 125 5.06 -14.89 0.18
CA GLY A 125 4.96 -15.94 1.18
C GLY A 125 4.61 -17.31 0.57
N LYS A 126 3.85 -18.09 1.34
CA LYS A 126 3.38 -19.42 0.93
C LYS A 126 1.94 -19.42 0.42
N GLY A 127 1.34 -18.25 0.28
CA GLY A 127 -0.02 -18.11 -0.22
C GLY A 127 -0.15 -18.52 -1.69
N ASN A 128 -1.37 -18.75 -2.12
CA ASN A 128 -1.69 -19.18 -3.49
C ASN A 128 -2.03 -17.99 -4.42
N CYS A 129 -2.03 -16.76 -3.91
CA CYS A 129 -2.36 -15.60 -4.72
C CYS A 129 -1.15 -15.14 -5.52
N ARG A 130 -1.15 -15.42 -6.83
CA ARG A 130 -0.17 -14.91 -7.79
C ARG A 130 -0.80 -13.80 -8.61
N CYS A 131 -0.15 -12.64 -8.68
CA CYS A 131 -0.72 -11.46 -9.33
C CYS A 131 -1.03 -11.72 -10.80
N ALA A 132 -0.14 -12.40 -11.52
CA ALA A 132 -0.36 -12.74 -12.94
C ALA A 132 -1.64 -13.56 -13.15
N ASP A 133 -1.90 -14.55 -12.31
CA ASP A 133 -3.07 -15.44 -12.42
C ASP A 133 -4.38 -14.72 -12.02
N ARG A 134 -4.28 -13.57 -11.36
CA ARG A 134 -5.43 -12.82 -10.81
C ARG A 134 -5.83 -11.59 -11.64
N VAL A 135 -5.12 -11.29 -12.72
CA VAL A 135 -5.37 -10.10 -13.55
C VAL A 135 -6.83 -10.03 -14.01
N ASN A 136 -7.33 -11.07 -14.66
CA ASN A 136 -8.70 -11.06 -15.19
C ASN A 136 -9.76 -10.95 -14.09
N TYR A 137 -9.57 -11.64 -12.96
CA TYR A 137 -10.44 -11.48 -11.79
C TYR A 137 -10.41 -10.04 -11.25
N ALA A 138 -9.24 -9.43 -11.19
CA ALA A 138 -9.08 -8.06 -10.71
C ALA A 138 -9.74 -7.04 -11.65
N ILE A 139 -9.72 -7.28 -12.96
CA ILE A 139 -10.47 -6.46 -13.95
C ILE A 139 -11.97 -6.64 -13.75
N GLN A 140 -12.43 -7.88 -13.64
CA GLN A 140 -13.85 -8.20 -13.45
C GLN A 140 -14.40 -7.59 -12.15
N SER A 141 -13.60 -7.60 -11.08
CA SER A 141 -13.95 -7.00 -9.78
C SER A 141 -13.67 -5.49 -9.68
N HIS A 142 -13.35 -4.85 -10.80
CA HIS A 142 -13.07 -3.41 -10.91
C HIS A 142 -11.92 -2.90 -10.03
N ARG A 143 -10.96 -3.76 -9.68
CA ARG A 143 -9.77 -3.38 -8.90
C ARG A 143 -8.71 -2.73 -9.75
N ILE A 144 -8.60 -3.16 -11.01
CA ILE A 144 -7.75 -2.56 -12.03
C ILE A 144 -8.56 -2.34 -13.31
N ASN A 145 -8.14 -1.37 -14.11
CA ASN A 145 -8.78 -1.06 -15.38
C ASN A 145 -7.73 -0.98 -16.50
N PRO A 146 -7.71 -1.91 -17.46
CA PRO A 146 -6.73 -1.91 -18.54
C PRO A 146 -6.73 -0.62 -19.37
N ALA A 147 -7.90 0.02 -19.53
CA ALA A 147 -8.01 1.28 -20.27
C ALA A 147 -7.49 2.49 -19.47
N ARG A 148 -7.26 2.33 -18.15
CA ARG A 148 -6.80 3.42 -17.27
C ARG A 148 -6.00 2.86 -16.10
N LEU A 149 -4.71 2.74 -16.29
CA LEU A 149 -3.79 2.37 -15.21
C LEU A 149 -3.60 3.56 -14.27
N TYR A 150 -3.79 3.33 -12.97
CA TYR A 150 -3.70 4.39 -11.95
C TYR A 150 -2.30 4.51 -11.38
N PHE A 151 -1.59 3.39 -11.28
CA PHE A 151 -0.29 3.29 -10.61
C PHE A 151 0.87 3.29 -11.60
N GLN A 152 0.57 3.13 -12.90
CA GLN A 152 1.56 3.12 -13.98
C GLN A 152 1.22 4.14 -15.08
N PRO A 153 1.05 5.43 -14.77
CA PRO A 153 0.85 6.42 -15.82
C PRO A 153 2.16 6.61 -16.58
N ALA A 154 2.34 5.95 -17.71
CA ALA A 154 3.45 6.17 -18.64
C ALA A 154 4.84 6.31 -17.97
N ALA A 155 5.04 5.71 -16.80
CA ALA A 155 6.31 5.76 -16.10
C ALA A 155 7.36 5.00 -16.91
N PRO A 156 8.61 5.50 -17.01
CA PRO A 156 9.69 4.76 -17.61
C PRO A 156 9.82 3.38 -16.96
N ALA A 157 10.13 2.35 -17.73
CA ALA A 157 10.26 0.97 -17.26
C ALA A 157 11.15 0.85 -15.99
N GLN A 158 12.09 1.77 -15.80
CA GLN A 158 12.95 1.85 -14.62
C GLN A 158 12.16 2.10 -13.32
N VAL A 159 11.20 3.02 -13.31
CA VAL A 159 10.38 3.32 -12.11
C VAL A 159 9.53 2.10 -11.73
N ILE A 160 9.09 1.32 -12.70
CA ILE A 160 8.34 0.08 -12.47
C ILE A 160 9.24 -0.98 -11.82
N LEU A 161 10.48 -1.11 -12.29
CA LEU A 161 11.48 -2.01 -11.72
C LEU A 161 11.82 -1.61 -10.28
N ASP A 162 12.05 -0.32 -10.02
CA ASP A 162 12.38 0.20 -8.71
C ASP A 162 11.25 -0.05 -7.68
N VAL A 163 9.99 0.15 -8.09
CA VAL A 163 8.82 -0.16 -7.25
C VAL A 163 8.70 -1.67 -7.02
N LYS A 164 9.02 -2.49 -8.00
CA LYS A 164 8.99 -3.95 -7.90
C LYS A 164 10.04 -4.46 -6.91
N GLU A 165 11.29 -4.01 -7.05
CA GLU A 165 12.36 -4.32 -6.12
C GLU A 165 12.00 -3.89 -4.69
N ALA A 166 11.47 -2.67 -4.53
CA ALA A 166 11.01 -2.18 -3.25
C ALA A 166 9.87 -3.01 -2.63
N MET A 167 9.02 -3.65 -3.44
CA MET A 167 7.96 -4.54 -2.94
C MET A 167 8.48 -5.96 -2.64
N GLU A 168 9.48 -6.43 -3.35
CA GLU A 168 10.13 -7.73 -3.10
C GLU A 168 10.96 -7.71 -1.80
N GLU A 169 11.46 -6.54 -1.40
CA GLU A 169 12.28 -6.32 -0.20
C GLU A 169 11.50 -5.94 1.06
N ILE A 170 10.21 -6.21 1.15
CA ILE A 170 9.38 -5.87 2.32
C ILE A 170 9.93 -6.42 3.65
N ASP A 171 10.73 -7.48 3.67
CA ASP A 171 11.43 -7.93 4.89
C ASP A 171 12.65 -7.06 5.26
N ASP A 172 13.27 -6.37 4.31
CA ASP A 172 14.39 -5.43 4.50
C ASP A 172 13.96 -3.96 4.51
N LEU A 173 12.67 -3.68 4.45
CA LEU A 173 12.07 -2.33 4.41
C LEU A 173 12.49 -1.38 5.55
N SER A 174 13.36 -1.84 6.46
CA SER A 174 14.00 -0.92 7.40
C SER A 174 15.18 -0.13 6.81
N GLN A 175 15.68 -0.50 5.63
CA GLN A 175 16.91 0.09 5.10
C GLN A 175 16.85 0.73 3.71
N GLU A 176 15.94 0.34 2.79
CA GLU A 176 16.08 0.73 1.38
C GLU A 176 14.85 1.22 0.63
N PHE A 177 13.87 1.88 1.24
CA PHE A 177 13.05 2.80 0.46
C PHE A 177 13.85 4.07 0.14
N SER A 178 14.97 3.92 -0.56
CA SER A 178 15.79 5.03 -1.05
C SER A 178 15.12 5.86 -2.13
N PHE A 179 13.91 5.53 -2.53
CA PHE A 179 13.21 6.27 -3.58
C PHE A 179 12.51 7.53 -3.05
N CYS A 180 12.13 7.58 -1.80
CA CYS A 180 11.93 8.85 -1.12
C CYS A 180 13.25 9.21 -0.46
N GLY A 181 14.16 9.77 -1.22
CA GLY A 181 15.38 10.34 -0.68
C GLY A 181 15.06 11.06 0.60
N THR A 182 15.83 10.79 1.65
CA THR A 182 15.72 11.50 2.93
C THR A 182 15.44 12.96 2.62
N TYR A 183 14.21 13.40 2.85
CA TYR A 183 13.85 14.80 2.67
C TYR A 183 14.72 15.57 3.65
N GLN A 184 15.85 16.06 3.16
CA GLN A 184 16.65 17.06 3.85
C GLN A 184 15.87 18.36 3.70
N SER A 185 15.26 18.78 4.79
CA SER A 185 14.71 20.12 4.87
C SER A 185 15.80 21.10 4.42
N PRO A 186 15.53 21.96 3.43
CA PRO A 186 16.47 23.01 3.10
C PRO A 186 16.67 23.84 4.37
N GLU A 187 17.90 23.88 4.91
CA GLU A 187 18.25 24.64 6.10
C GLU A 187 18.08 26.17 5.92
N ASN A 188 17.55 26.62 4.79
CA ASN A 188 17.52 28.02 4.35
C ASN A 188 16.12 28.56 4.03
N LEU A 189 15.10 28.21 4.83
CA LEU A 189 13.88 29.00 4.88
C LEU A 189 13.77 29.67 6.25
N LYS A 190 14.59 30.74 6.42
CA LYS A 190 14.35 31.77 7.41
C LYS A 190 13.40 32.84 6.84
#